data_99ba5c681e5e477799af8f694effcca9
#
_entry.id   99ba5c681e5e477799af8f694effcca9
#
_cell.length_a   1.000
_cell.length_b   1.000
_cell.length_c   1.000
_cell.angle_alpha   90.00
_cell.angle_beta   90.00
_cell.angle_gamma   90.00
#
_symmetry.space_group_name_H-M   'P 1'
#
loop_
_entity.id
_entity.type
_entity.pdbx_description
1 polymer ?
#
loop_
_entity_poly.entity_id
_entity_poly.type
_entity_poly.pdbx_seq_one_letter_code
_entity_poly.pdbx_strand_id
1 'polypeptide(L)'
;RNPAAWNNVFGLRPSQGRVPMLPAQDVWISQLGTEGPMARSVQDLAQLLATQAGFDPQAPLSIADDGQRFLGSLHMEATNVARARIGWLGNLGGHLPMEAGILEVCEQALQRLAGLGCRVEPAALGMEPSRIWEGWLVWRKLLVASRIAPFLLKADNRRHIKPEALWEHDQAQGVTGAQF
;
A
#
# COMPACT_ATOMS: atom_id res chain seq x y z
N ARG A 1 -2.77 -1.33 4.65
CA ARG A 1 -3.91 -2.04 4.03
C ARG A 1 -4.27 -3.28 4.85
N ASN A 2 -3.49 -4.37 4.80
CA ASN A 2 -3.81 -5.61 5.51
C ASN A 2 -3.98 -5.42 7.04
N PRO A 3 -3.07 -4.71 7.75
CA PRO A 3 -3.28 -4.49 9.18
C PRO A 3 -4.57 -3.75 9.52
N ALA A 4 -4.96 -2.77 8.71
CA ALA A 4 -6.21 -2.04 8.91
C ALA A 4 -7.44 -2.94 8.67
N ALA A 5 -7.42 -3.77 7.62
CA ALA A 5 -8.48 -4.72 7.34
C ALA A 5 -8.65 -5.76 8.47
N TRP A 6 -7.56 -6.34 8.96
CA TRP A 6 -7.58 -7.29 10.06
C TRP A 6 -8.10 -6.70 11.39
N ASN A 7 -7.91 -5.39 11.60
CA ASN A 7 -8.37 -4.70 12.81
C ASN A 7 -9.70 -3.95 12.62
N ASN A 8 -10.31 -4.04 11.45
CA ASN A 8 -11.55 -3.32 11.10
C ASN A 8 -11.47 -1.82 11.42
N VAL A 9 -10.41 -1.17 10.97
CA VAL A 9 -10.17 0.27 11.15
C VAL A 9 -9.84 0.93 9.82
N PHE A 10 -9.91 2.25 9.77
CA PHE A 10 -9.42 3.00 8.61
C PHE A 10 -7.90 2.88 8.52
N GLY A 11 -7.40 2.71 7.31
CA GLY A 11 -5.98 2.72 7.01
C GLY A 11 -5.67 3.53 5.78
N LEU A 12 -4.65 4.37 5.86
CA LEU A 12 -4.16 5.14 4.74
C LEU A 12 -2.75 4.68 4.35
N ARG A 13 -2.56 4.38 3.08
CA ARG A 13 -1.24 4.23 2.49
C ARG A 13 -0.89 5.54 1.77
N PRO A 14 -0.05 6.40 2.36
CA PRO A 14 0.32 7.66 1.74
C PRO A 14 1.23 7.43 0.52
N SER A 15 1.45 8.50 -0.24
CA SER A 15 2.49 8.50 -1.27
C SER A 15 3.85 8.21 -0.63
N GLN A 16 4.71 7.53 -1.39
CA GLN A 16 6.05 7.21 -0.92
C GLN A 16 6.85 8.46 -0.57
N GLY A 17 7.62 8.39 0.52
CA GLY A 17 8.39 9.50 1.03
C GLY A 17 7.59 10.55 1.82
N ARG A 18 6.25 10.46 1.86
CA ARG A 18 5.43 11.39 2.63
C ARG A 18 5.57 11.17 4.13
N VAL A 19 5.55 9.93 4.56
CA VAL A 19 5.99 9.53 5.90
C VAL A 19 7.43 9.06 5.75
N PRO A 20 8.40 9.75 6.37
CA PRO A 20 9.80 9.37 6.29
C PRO A 20 10.01 7.96 6.85
N MET A 21 10.71 7.14 6.10
CA MET A 21 11.20 5.86 6.58
C MET A 21 12.70 5.97 6.77
N LEU A 22 13.17 5.79 8.01
CA LEU A 22 14.59 5.80 8.28
C LEU A 22 15.28 4.67 7.52
N PRO A 23 16.43 4.94 6.90
CA PRO A 23 17.14 3.92 6.16
C PRO A 23 17.60 2.82 7.11
N ALA A 24 17.14 1.60 6.85
CA ALA A 24 17.78 0.42 7.39
C ALA A 24 19.06 0.16 6.57
N GLN A 25 19.11 -0.89 5.79
CA GLN A 25 20.28 -1.24 4.98
C GLN A 25 20.20 -0.75 3.53
N ASP A 26 19.00 -0.42 3.07
CA ASP A 26 18.74 0.01 1.70
C ASP A 26 17.52 0.92 1.63
N VAL A 27 17.68 2.04 0.94
CA VAL A 27 16.62 3.05 0.75
C VAL A 27 16.11 3.09 -0.69
N TRP A 28 16.84 2.54 -1.64
CA TRP A 28 16.54 2.67 -3.06
C TRP A 28 15.71 1.51 -3.60
N ILE A 29 16.02 0.30 -3.18
CA ILE A 29 15.33 -0.93 -3.62
C ILE A 29 14.11 -1.21 -2.75
N SER A 30 14.16 -0.87 -1.46
CA SER A 30 13.11 -1.18 -0.47
C SER A 30 11.85 -0.32 -0.59
N GLN A 31 11.37 -0.05 -1.81
CA GLN A 31 10.27 0.88 -2.05
C GLN A 31 8.86 0.27 -2.03
N LEU A 32 8.71 -1.03 -1.85
CA LEU A 32 7.39 -1.66 -1.69
C LEU A 32 6.73 -1.33 -0.35
N GLY A 33 7.52 -1.09 0.68
CA GLY A 33 7.05 -0.67 1.99
C GLY A 33 6.68 0.81 2.00
N THR A 34 5.53 1.12 2.57
CA THR A 34 5.13 2.49 2.88
C THR A 34 4.40 2.46 4.21
N GLU A 35 4.89 3.20 5.17
CA GLU A 35 4.21 3.34 6.45
C GLU A 35 3.11 4.40 6.34
N GLY A 36 2.07 4.22 7.15
CA GLY A 36 0.95 5.13 7.18
C GLY A 36 0.04 4.86 8.35
N PRO A 37 -0.80 5.84 8.71
CA PRO A 37 -1.64 5.77 9.89
C PRO A 37 -2.78 4.77 9.74
N MET A 38 -3.21 4.26 10.90
CA MET A 38 -4.46 3.52 11.08
C MET A 38 -5.22 4.13 12.26
N ALA A 39 -6.52 4.30 12.11
CA ALA A 39 -7.36 4.89 13.16
C ALA A 39 -8.81 4.44 13.05
N ARG A 40 -9.59 4.64 14.11
CA ARG A 40 -11.04 4.33 14.13
C ARG A 40 -11.91 5.42 13.52
N SER A 41 -11.35 6.61 13.28
CA SER A 41 -12.02 7.70 12.59
C SER A 41 -11.12 8.31 11.53
N VAL A 42 -11.72 8.99 10.53
CA VAL A 42 -10.97 9.72 9.51
C VAL A 42 -10.25 10.92 10.11
N GLN A 43 -10.83 11.53 11.15
CA GLN A 43 -10.24 12.66 11.88
C GLN A 43 -8.92 12.25 12.56
N ASP A 44 -8.94 11.13 13.32
CA ASP A 44 -7.74 10.62 13.98
C ASP A 44 -6.69 10.17 12.96
N LEU A 45 -7.15 9.59 11.82
CA LEU A 45 -6.27 9.19 10.73
C LEU A 45 -5.54 10.39 10.14
N ALA A 46 -6.25 11.50 9.89
CA ALA A 46 -5.68 12.74 9.41
C ALA A 46 -4.73 13.38 10.41
N GLN A 47 -5.07 13.36 11.70
CA GLN A 47 -4.22 13.85 12.79
C GLN A 47 -2.90 13.07 12.86
N LEU A 48 -2.96 11.74 12.79
CA LEU A 48 -1.78 10.89 12.76
C LEU A 48 -0.92 11.15 11.53
N LEU A 49 -1.56 11.28 10.35
CA LEU A 49 -0.83 11.60 9.12
C LEU A 49 -0.17 12.97 9.20
N ALA A 50 -0.88 13.98 9.75
CA ALA A 50 -0.33 15.32 9.94
C ALA A 50 0.93 15.33 10.83
N THR A 51 0.96 14.43 11.81
CA THR A 51 2.11 14.28 12.71
C THR A 51 3.27 13.51 12.07
N GLN A 52 2.95 12.51 11.23
CA GLN A 52 3.95 11.62 10.62
C GLN A 52 4.56 12.17 9.33
N ALA A 53 3.81 13.00 8.59
CA ALA A 53 4.26 13.53 7.31
C ALA A 53 5.25 14.69 7.49
N GLY A 54 6.25 14.74 6.63
CA GLY A 54 7.22 15.84 6.61
C GLY A 54 8.58 15.40 6.11
N PHE A 55 9.51 16.34 6.10
CA PHE A 55 10.89 16.09 5.69
C PHE A 55 11.73 15.59 6.87
N ASP A 56 12.52 14.56 6.61
CA ASP A 56 13.55 14.08 7.52
C ASP A 56 14.89 13.96 6.77
N PRO A 57 15.95 14.65 7.19
CA PRO A 57 17.24 14.63 6.52
C PRO A 57 17.91 13.26 6.53
N GLN A 58 17.52 12.35 7.42
CA GLN A 58 18.00 10.98 7.47
C GLN A 58 17.25 10.04 6.52
N ALA A 59 16.14 10.49 5.94
CA ALA A 59 15.36 9.73 4.98
C ALA A 59 15.46 10.35 3.58
N PRO A 60 16.40 9.91 2.73
CA PRO A 60 16.71 10.56 1.45
C PRO A 60 15.54 10.70 0.49
N LEU A 61 14.53 9.82 0.62
CA LEU A 61 13.33 9.84 -0.22
C LEU A 61 12.18 10.64 0.41
N SER A 62 12.38 11.24 1.59
CA SER A 62 11.34 12.04 2.22
C SER A 62 11.07 13.33 1.43
N ILE A 63 9.80 13.71 1.40
CA ILE A 63 9.35 14.91 0.69
C ILE A 63 9.06 16.04 1.68
N ALA A 64 9.43 17.26 1.31
CA ALA A 64 9.10 18.44 2.09
C ALA A 64 7.61 18.76 1.89
N ASP A 65 6.78 18.23 2.77
CA ASP A 65 5.33 18.42 2.77
C ASP A 65 4.88 18.93 4.15
N ASP A 66 4.00 19.90 4.16
CA ASP A 66 3.40 20.36 5.40
C ASP A 66 2.30 19.37 5.82
N GLY A 67 2.58 18.60 6.87
CA GLY A 67 1.62 17.64 7.41
C GLY A 67 0.30 18.27 7.85
N GLN A 68 0.29 19.55 8.27
CA GLN A 68 -0.91 20.25 8.73
C GLN A 68 -1.97 20.38 7.62
N ARG A 69 -1.59 20.36 6.36
CA ARG A 69 -2.54 20.39 5.22
C ARG A 69 -3.58 19.24 5.27
N PHE A 70 -3.24 18.11 5.89
CA PHE A 70 -4.16 16.98 5.99
C PHE A 70 -5.30 17.22 6.97
N LEU A 71 -5.13 18.12 7.95
CA LEU A 71 -6.22 18.56 8.83
C LEU A 71 -7.21 19.45 8.08
N GLY A 72 -6.74 20.29 7.19
CA GLY A 72 -7.59 21.14 6.36
C GLY A 72 -8.51 20.33 5.43
N SER A 73 -8.09 19.15 5.00
CA SER A 73 -8.89 18.29 4.11
C SER A 73 -10.16 17.72 4.78
N LEU A 74 -10.24 17.74 6.11
CA LEU A 74 -11.43 17.32 6.86
C LEU A 74 -12.63 18.28 6.70
N HIS A 75 -12.38 19.47 6.21
CA HIS A 75 -13.39 20.53 5.99
C HIS A 75 -13.76 20.70 4.51
N MET A 76 -13.56 19.64 3.70
CA MET A 76 -13.96 19.69 2.29
C MET A 76 -15.44 19.95 2.14
N GLU A 77 -15.78 20.96 1.33
CA GLU A 77 -17.17 21.21 0.97
C GLU A 77 -17.77 20.06 0.15
N ALA A 78 -19.03 19.75 0.37
CA ALA A 78 -19.76 18.70 -0.36
C ALA A 78 -19.71 18.91 -1.88
N THR A 79 -19.62 20.16 -2.36
CA THR A 79 -19.48 20.50 -3.77
C THR A 79 -18.18 19.98 -4.41
N ASN A 80 -17.10 19.86 -3.64
CA ASN A 80 -15.84 19.29 -4.14
C ASN A 80 -15.92 17.76 -4.28
N VAL A 81 -16.63 17.10 -3.38
CA VAL A 81 -16.89 15.67 -3.46
C VAL A 81 -17.76 15.34 -4.69
N ALA A 82 -18.83 16.13 -4.92
CA ALA A 82 -19.75 15.96 -6.04
C ALA A 82 -19.10 16.08 -7.43
N ARG A 83 -17.90 16.64 -7.53
CA ARG A 83 -17.15 16.75 -8.80
C ARG A 83 -16.16 15.60 -9.01
N ALA A 84 -16.01 14.72 -8.03
CA ALA A 84 -15.04 13.63 -8.11
C ALA A 84 -15.44 12.61 -9.18
N ARG A 85 -14.45 12.19 -9.98
CA ARG A 85 -14.59 11.07 -10.90
C ARG A 85 -13.96 9.83 -10.29
N ILE A 86 -14.70 8.75 -10.28
CA ILE A 86 -14.31 7.47 -9.65
C ILE A 86 -14.31 6.39 -10.72
N GLY A 87 -13.14 5.83 -11.00
CA GLY A 87 -12.99 4.66 -11.86
C GLY A 87 -13.16 3.39 -11.03
N TRP A 88 -14.12 2.53 -11.39
CA TRP A 88 -14.35 1.25 -10.76
C TRP A 88 -13.69 0.12 -11.53
N LEU A 89 -12.71 -0.54 -10.92
CA LEU A 89 -11.96 -1.64 -11.53
C LEU A 89 -12.58 -3.03 -11.25
N GLY A 90 -13.56 -3.11 -10.35
CA GLY A 90 -14.17 -4.38 -9.95
C GLY A 90 -13.15 -5.39 -9.45
N ASN A 91 -13.26 -6.60 -9.96
CA ASN A 91 -12.30 -7.68 -9.72
C ASN A 91 -11.25 -7.82 -10.83
N LEU A 92 -10.96 -6.74 -11.55
CA LEU A 92 -10.05 -6.73 -12.71
C LEU A 92 -10.46 -7.71 -13.83
N GLY A 93 -11.77 -7.74 -14.16
CA GLY A 93 -12.28 -8.63 -15.18
C GLY A 93 -12.23 -10.13 -14.83
N GLY A 94 -12.33 -10.45 -13.54
CA GLY A 94 -12.26 -11.83 -13.05
C GLY A 94 -10.86 -12.28 -12.64
N HIS A 95 -9.84 -11.44 -12.80
CA HIS A 95 -8.46 -11.78 -12.45
C HIS A 95 -8.23 -11.90 -10.93
N LEU A 96 -8.98 -11.14 -10.13
CA LEU A 96 -8.91 -11.24 -8.67
C LEU A 96 -10.05 -12.14 -8.17
N PRO A 97 -9.73 -13.28 -7.52
CA PRO A 97 -10.74 -14.06 -6.83
C PRO A 97 -11.29 -13.25 -5.66
N MET A 98 -12.62 -13.14 -5.59
CA MET A 98 -13.30 -12.43 -4.52
C MET A 98 -14.25 -13.39 -3.79
N GLU A 99 -14.34 -13.26 -2.48
CA GLU A 99 -15.38 -13.92 -1.70
C GLU A 99 -16.75 -13.33 -2.04
N ALA A 100 -17.78 -14.15 -1.90
CA ALA A 100 -19.15 -13.69 -2.11
C ALA A 100 -19.50 -12.53 -1.16
N GLY A 101 -20.19 -11.52 -1.69
CA GLY A 101 -20.59 -10.33 -0.94
C GLY A 101 -19.59 -9.17 -0.95
N ILE A 102 -18.33 -9.39 -1.32
CA ILE A 102 -17.32 -8.31 -1.32
C ILE A 102 -17.61 -7.27 -2.39
N LEU A 103 -17.88 -7.70 -3.62
CA LEU A 103 -18.18 -6.77 -4.72
C LEU A 103 -19.47 -6.01 -4.45
N GLU A 104 -20.49 -6.68 -3.93
CA GLU A 104 -21.80 -6.08 -3.60
C GLU A 104 -21.66 -4.97 -2.55
N VAL A 105 -20.86 -5.17 -1.51
CA VAL A 105 -20.56 -4.13 -0.51
C VAL A 105 -19.85 -2.94 -1.13
N CYS A 106 -18.88 -3.19 -2.01
CA CYS A 106 -18.17 -2.13 -2.73
C CYS A 106 -19.13 -1.35 -3.66
N GLU A 107 -19.99 -2.04 -4.40
CA GLU A 107 -20.96 -1.42 -5.31
C GLU A 107 -21.99 -0.56 -4.54
N GLN A 108 -22.46 -1.01 -3.38
CA GLN A 108 -23.30 -0.20 -2.51
C GLN A 108 -22.60 1.09 -2.05
N ALA A 109 -21.30 1.02 -1.74
CA ALA A 109 -20.51 2.21 -1.42
C ALA A 109 -20.41 3.17 -2.61
N LEU A 110 -20.19 2.63 -3.83
CA LEU A 110 -20.15 3.42 -5.06
C LEU A 110 -21.51 4.10 -5.36
N GLN A 111 -22.61 3.41 -5.12
CA GLN A 111 -23.95 4.00 -5.25
C GLN A 111 -24.16 5.18 -4.29
N ARG A 112 -23.67 5.08 -3.04
CA ARG A 112 -23.69 6.20 -2.09
C ARG A 112 -22.86 7.38 -2.59
N LEU A 113 -21.68 7.14 -3.15
CA LEU A 113 -20.86 8.19 -3.72
C LEU A 113 -21.52 8.84 -4.94
N ALA A 114 -22.15 8.05 -5.81
CA ALA A 114 -22.95 8.58 -6.92
C ALA A 114 -24.13 9.43 -6.42
N GLY A 115 -24.78 9.02 -5.33
CA GLY A 115 -25.84 9.81 -4.67
C GLY A 115 -25.36 11.14 -4.10
N LEU A 116 -24.08 11.27 -3.78
CA LEU A 116 -23.43 12.53 -3.41
C LEU A 116 -23.00 13.38 -4.62
N GLY A 117 -23.27 12.92 -5.84
CA GLY A 117 -22.96 13.62 -7.08
C GLY A 117 -21.63 13.22 -7.73
N CYS A 118 -20.92 12.23 -7.22
CA CYS A 118 -19.72 11.71 -7.87
C CYS A 118 -20.07 11.02 -9.18
N ARG A 119 -19.20 11.17 -10.18
CA ARG A 119 -19.29 10.42 -11.42
C ARG A 119 -18.55 9.08 -11.28
N VAL A 120 -19.30 8.00 -11.16
CA VAL A 120 -18.75 6.64 -11.05
C VAL A 120 -18.83 5.95 -12.42
N GLU A 121 -17.71 5.45 -12.90
CA GLU A 121 -17.60 4.82 -14.23
C GLU A 121 -16.78 3.52 -14.13
N PRO A 122 -17.12 2.50 -14.91
CA PRO A 122 -16.23 1.36 -15.09
C PRO A 122 -14.86 1.83 -15.61
N ALA A 123 -13.80 1.26 -15.09
CA ALA A 123 -12.44 1.54 -15.52
C ALA A 123 -11.69 0.21 -15.75
N ALA A 124 -10.65 0.27 -16.57
CA ALA A 124 -9.75 -0.84 -16.81
C ALA A 124 -8.30 -0.42 -16.59
N LEU A 125 -7.45 -1.37 -16.23
CA LEU A 125 -6.02 -1.16 -16.22
C LEU A 125 -5.50 -1.06 -17.64
N GLY A 126 -4.52 -0.19 -17.89
CA GLY A 126 -3.86 -0.06 -19.18
C GLY A 126 -2.86 -1.20 -19.48
N MET A 127 -2.86 -2.27 -18.69
CA MET A 127 -1.99 -3.44 -18.84
C MET A 127 -2.64 -4.69 -18.25
N GLU A 128 -2.11 -5.84 -18.65
CA GLU A 128 -2.54 -7.13 -18.10
C GLU A 128 -2.25 -7.22 -16.60
N PRO A 129 -3.25 -7.57 -15.76
CA PRO A 129 -3.09 -7.67 -14.32
C PRO A 129 -2.01 -8.67 -13.88
N SER A 130 -1.81 -9.76 -14.63
CA SER A 130 -0.76 -10.75 -14.39
C SER A 130 0.64 -10.14 -14.36
N ARG A 131 0.93 -9.18 -15.24
CA ARG A 131 2.24 -8.51 -15.29
C ARG A 131 2.54 -7.71 -14.02
N ILE A 132 1.51 -7.08 -13.44
CA ILE A 132 1.64 -6.37 -12.17
C ILE A 132 1.99 -7.36 -11.05
N TRP A 133 1.31 -8.51 -11.05
CA TRP A 133 1.53 -9.57 -10.07
C TRP A 133 2.93 -10.17 -10.18
N GLU A 134 3.37 -10.49 -11.40
CA GLU A 134 4.71 -11.01 -11.67
C GLU A 134 5.81 -10.04 -11.21
N GLY A 135 5.71 -8.76 -11.57
CA GLY A 135 6.64 -7.73 -11.13
C GLY A 135 6.67 -7.59 -9.60
N TRP A 136 5.50 -7.65 -8.95
CA TRP A 136 5.42 -7.62 -7.49
C TRP A 136 6.09 -8.84 -6.85
N LEU A 137 5.91 -10.04 -7.42
CA LEU A 137 6.54 -11.26 -6.91
C LEU A 137 8.07 -11.22 -7.02
N VAL A 138 8.61 -10.74 -8.13
CA VAL A 138 10.06 -10.59 -8.32
C VAL A 138 10.62 -9.65 -7.24
N TRP A 139 10.04 -8.48 -7.12
CA TRP A 139 10.50 -7.48 -6.16
C TRP A 139 10.37 -7.95 -4.72
N ARG A 140 9.24 -8.56 -4.38
CA ARG A 140 9.00 -9.08 -3.04
C ARG A 140 10.00 -10.15 -2.61
N LYS A 141 10.30 -11.10 -3.50
CA LYS A 141 11.31 -12.14 -3.23
C LYS A 141 12.67 -11.53 -2.87
N LEU A 142 13.13 -10.56 -3.65
CA LEU A 142 14.40 -9.88 -3.41
C LEU A 142 14.42 -9.11 -2.09
N LEU A 143 13.32 -8.40 -1.77
CA LEU A 143 13.20 -7.67 -0.51
C LEU A 143 13.19 -8.59 0.71
N VAL A 144 12.46 -9.70 0.65
CA VAL A 144 12.44 -10.66 1.75
C VAL A 144 13.82 -11.32 1.88
N ALA A 145 14.42 -11.73 0.78
CA ALA A 145 15.74 -12.34 0.79
C ALA A 145 16.79 -11.41 1.41
N SER A 146 16.83 -10.14 1.03
CA SER A 146 17.78 -9.16 1.58
C SER A 146 17.62 -8.97 3.09
N ARG A 147 16.37 -8.97 3.58
CA ARG A 147 16.06 -8.78 4.99
C ARG A 147 16.40 -9.97 5.87
N ILE A 148 16.22 -11.19 5.36
CA ILE A 148 16.46 -12.40 6.16
C ILE A 148 17.84 -13.00 5.97
N ALA A 149 18.55 -12.68 4.89
CA ALA A 149 19.89 -13.21 4.61
C ALA A 149 20.88 -13.03 5.78
N PRO A 150 20.95 -11.86 6.50
CA PRO A 150 21.84 -11.71 7.63
C PRO A 150 21.55 -12.69 8.77
N PHE A 151 20.29 -13.06 8.97
CA PHE A 151 19.90 -14.02 10.01
C PHE A 151 20.29 -15.46 9.62
N LEU A 152 20.31 -15.77 8.33
CA LEU A 152 20.67 -17.08 7.80
C LEU A 152 22.17 -17.38 7.81
N LEU A 153 23.02 -16.40 8.12
CA LEU A 153 24.46 -16.61 8.33
C LEU A 153 24.75 -17.60 9.47
N LYS A 154 23.84 -17.74 10.42
CA LYS A 154 23.90 -18.76 11.48
C LYS A 154 22.94 -19.91 11.11
N ALA A 155 23.47 -21.12 10.93
CA ALA A 155 22.69 -22.28 10.47
C ALA A 155 21.46 -22.57 11.34
N ASP A 156 21.58 -22.41 12.65
CA ASP A 156 20.49 -22.65 13.60
C ASP A 156 19.31 -21.68 13.47
N ASN A 157 19.52 -20.51 12.89
CA ASN A 157 18.47 -19.52 12.79
C ASN A 157 17.40 -19.88 11.77
N ARG A 158 17.71 -20.72 10.79
CA ARG A 158 16.74 -21.14 9.76
C ARG A 158 15.45 -21.71 10.34
N ARG A 159 15.53 -22.47 11.42
CA ARG A 159 14.36 -23.07 12.11
C ARG A 159 13.44 -22.06 12.80
N HIS A 160 13.92 -20.83 13.03
CA HIS A 160 13.16 -19.76 13.67
C HIS A 160 12.52 -18.78 12.67
N ILE A 161 12.73 -18.98 11.38
CA ILE A 161 12.15 -18.16 10.32
C ILE A 161 10.93 -18.86 9.76
N LYS A 162 9.87 -18.10 9.50
CA LYS A 162 8.64 -18.61 8.90
C LYS A 162 8.91 -19.34 7.57
N PRO A 163 8.27 -20.48 7.32
CA PRO A 163 8.44 -21.23 6.07
C PRO A 163 8.20 -20.40 4.81
N GLU A 164 7.21 -19.50 4.83
CA GLU A 164 6.88 -18.64 3.70
C GLU A 164 8.04 -17.66 3.38
N ALA A 165 8.67 -17.09 4.42
CA ALA A 165 9.81 -16.18 4.23
C ALA A 165 11.05 -16.93 3.73
N LEU A 166 11.26 -18.16 4.20
CA LEU A 166 12.33 -19.03 3.68
C LEU A 166 12.07 -19.38 2.21
N TRP A 167 10.82 -19.71 1.87
CA TRP A 167 10.46 -19.99 0.48
C TRP A 167 10.72 -18.78 -0.43
N GLU A 168 10.31 -17.57 -0.01
CA GLU A 168 10.58 -16.35 -0.78
C GLU A 168 12.09 -16.10 -0.93
N HIS A 169 12.87 -16.31 0.13
CA HIS A 169 14.32 -16.19 0.08
C HIS A 169 14.94 -17.18 -0.91
N ASP A 170 14.55 -18.44 -0.83
CA ASP A 170 15.11 -19.51 -1.68
C ASP A 170 14.73 -19.27 -3.16
N GLN A 171 13.52 -18.76 -3.42
CA GLN A 171 13.09 -18.35 -4.76
C GLN A 171 13.82 -17.13 -5.32
N ALA A 172 14.35 -16.27 -4.47
CA ALA A 172 15.12 -15.10 -4.90
C ALA A 172 16.47 -15.48 -5.55
N GLN A 173 17.00 -16.64 -5.21
CA GLN A 173 18.27 -17.12 -5.78
C GLN A 173 18.23 -17.32 -7.31
N GLY A 174 17.03 -17.52 -7.87
CA GLY A 174 16.84 -17.65 -9.31
C GLY A 174 16.52 -16.34 -10.04
N VAL A 175 16.39 -15.22 -9.33
CA VAL A 175 16.07 -13.93 -9.94
C VAL A 175 17.32 -13.28 -10.52
N THR A 176 17.27 -12.95 -11.80
CA THR A 176 18.37 -12.26 -12.50
C THR A 176 18.18 -10.75 -12.45
N GLY A 177 19.27 -9.98 -12.61
CA GLY A 177 19.19 -8.53 -12.72
C GLY A 177 18.36 -8.04 -13.91
N ALA A 178 18.20 -8.86 -14.95
CA ALA A 178 17.35 -8.53 -16.09
C ALA A 178 15.83 -8.68 -15.80
N GLN A 179 15.46 -9.42 -14.75
CA GLN A 179 14.08 -9.59 -14.30
C GLN A 179 13.69 -8.52 -13.27
N PHE A 180 14.67 -7.91 -12.62
CA PHE A 180 14.49 -6.82 -11.66
C PHE A 180 14.47 -5.47 -12.36
#